data_66eaeffa369e2b744f255fd465dd3a6a
#
_entry.id   66eaeffa369e2b744f255fd465dd3a6a
#
_cell.length_a   1.000
_cell.length_b   1.000
_cell.length_c   1.000
_cell.angle_alpha   90.00
_cell.angle_beta   90.00
_cell.angle_gamma   90.00
#
_symmetry.space_group_name_H-M   'P 1'
#
loop_
_entity.id
_entity.type
_entity.pdbx_description
1 polymer ?
#
loop_
_entity_poly.entity_id
_entity_poly.type
_entity_poly.pdbx_seq_one_letter_code
_entity_poly.pdbx_strand_id
1 'polypeptide(L)'
;AGANRAHNTTFENNIFTENNAANYLTNGSVCLAWCTVSEIKVTHIENFTFRGNVVDNSKNPASTGNDYYVRNGTAGVWCDEGCIKAKIVNNFFINTTTAIFDEVSDGTIIASNIIEGSGAGISVSSSSNSKVYNNTISRTNRPIMLNEDARTNGCNERDAHNPQICKSLEPWSASKGLSWNLTGLEMYNNIISSRA
;
A
#
# COMPACT_ATOMS: atom_id res chain seq x y z
N ALA A 1 -12.76 -3.47 0.37
CA ALA A 1 -13.12 -3.44 -1.06
C ALA A 1 -11.91 -3.69 -1.94
N GLY A 2 -12.09 -3.99 -3.22
CA GLY A 2 -10.96 -4.22 -4.11
C GLY A 2 -11.35 -4.34 -5.58
N ALA A 3 -10.35 -4.30 -6.44
CA ALA A 3 -10.48 -4.52 -7.87
C ALA A 3 -9.27 -5.30 -8.38
N ASN A 4 -9.49 -6.17 -9.34
CA ASN A 4 -8.44 -6.93 -10.01
C ASN A 4 -8.67 -6.91 -11.51
N ARG A 5 -7.59 -6.66 -12.28
CA ARG A 5 -7.60 -6.59 -13.75
C ARG A 5 -8.66 -5.62 -14.29
N ALA A 6 -8.83 -4.50 -13.60
CA ALA A 6 -9.76 -3.45 -13.98
C ALA A 6 -9.03 -2.28 -14.67
N HIS A 7 -9.78 -1.47 -15.37
CA HIS A 7 -9.26 -0.27 -16.03
C HIS A 7 -10.17 0.92 -15.71
N ASN A 8 -9.58 2.11 -15.60
CA ASN A 8 -10.33 3.37 -15.42
C ASN A 8 -11.31 3.31 -14.23
N THR A 9 -10.86 2.75 -13.12
CA THR A 9 -11.69 2.53 -11.92
C THR A 9 -11.51 3.68 -10.95
N THR A 10 -12.61 4.22 -10.45
CA THR A 10 -12.58 5.32 -9.48
C THR A 10 -13.34 4.95 -8.21
N PHE A 11 -12.70 5.17 -7.07
CA PHE A 11 -13.33 5.22 -5.75
C PHE A 11 -13.25 6.66 -5.25
N GLU A 12 -14.38 7.31 -5.09
CA GLU A 12 -14.43 8.73 -4.77
C GLU A 12 -15.46 9.04 -3.69
N ASN A 13 -15.05 9.88 -2.71
CA ASN A 13 -15.92 10.41 -1.66
C ASN A 13 -16.59 9.30 -0.81
N ASN A 14 -15.88 8.21 -0.55
CA ASN A 14 -16.36 7.13 0.29
C ASN A 14 -15.74 7.20 1.69
N ILE A 15 -16.38 6.52 2.63
CA ILE A 15 -15.83 6.27 3.96
C ILE A 15 -15.58 4.77 4.08
N PHE A 16 -14.33 4.39 4.36
CA PHE A 16 -13.90 3.03 4.63
C PHE A 16 -13.51 2.95 6.10
N THR A 17 -14.12 2.06 6.84
CA THR A 17 -13.87 1.92 8.27
C THR A 17 -13.99 0.48 8.71
N GLU A 18 -13.02 0.03 9.48
CA GLU A 18 -13.04 -1.22 10.24
C GLU A 18 -13.34 -2.49 9.42
N ASN A 19 -12.92 -2.56 8.16
CA ASN A 19 -13.20 -3.71 7.31
C ASN A 19 -12.52 -5.01 7.80
N ASN A 20 -11.62 -4.94 8.77
CA ASN A 20 -11.03 -6.08 9.45
C ASN A 20 -11.48 -6.23 10.91
N ALA A 21 -12.72 -5.88 11.23
CA ALA A 21 -13.26 -5.99 12.59
C ALA A 21 -13.20 -7.43 13.14
N ALA A 22 -13.23 -8.43 12.28
CA ALA A 22 -13.07 -9.84 12.65
C ALA A 22 -11.62 -10.23 12.96
N ASN A 23 -10.67 -9.33 12.76
CA ASN A 23 -9.27 -9.48 13.10
C ASN A 23 -8.62 -10.75 12.51
N TYR A 24 -8.82 -10.99 11.23
CA TYR A 24 -8.33 -12.19 10.53
C TYR A 24 -6.83 -12.45 10.67
N LEU A 25 -6.08 -11.42 10.99
CA LEU A 25 -4.61 -11.53 11.12
C LEU A 25 -4.16 -12.25 12.39
N THR A 26 -5.01 -12.31 13.42
CA THR A 26 -4.69 -12.99 14.67
C THR A 26 -5.05 -14.45 14.68
N ASN A 27 -5.88 -14.89 13.75
CA ASN A 27 -6.32 -16.26 13.67
C ASN A 27 -5.39 -17.03 12.74
N GLY A 28 -4.31 -17.56 13.27
CA GLY A 28 -3.24 -18.27 12.55
C GLY A 28 -3.63 -19.41 11.61
N SER A 29 -4.93 -19.64 11.44
CA SER A 29 -5.47 -20.64 10.51
C SER A 29 -5.76 -20.11 9.09
N VAL A 30 -5.86 -18.81 8.90
CA VAL A 30 -6.27 -18.21 7.62
C VAL A 30 -5.13 -17.48 6.93
N CYS A 31 -4.12 -17.08 7.68
CA CYS A 31 -2.99 -16.35 7.13
C CYS A 31 -1.69 -16.90 7.68
N LEU A 32 -1.00 -17.71 6.90
CA LEU A 32 0.17 -18.44 7.35
C LEU A 32 1.46 -17.60 7.37
N ALA A 33 1.58 -16.56 6.56
CA ALA A 33 2.77 -15.70 6.53
C ALA A 33 2.50 -14.24 6.19
N TRP A 34 1.66 -13.96 5.22
CA TRP A 34 1.44 -12.61 4.68
C TRP A 34 -0.04 -12.29 4.61
N CYS A 35 -0.53 -11.60 5.61
CA CYS A 35 -1.91 -11.16 5.57
C CYS A 35 -2.07 -9.90 4.77
N THR A 36 -2.77 -10.03 3.69
CA THR A 36 -3.00 -8.99 2.70
C THR A 36 -4.30 -8.24 2.96
N VAL A 37 -4.52 -7.85 4.23
CA VAL A 37 -5.74 -7.14 4.60
C VAL A 37 -5.55 -5.65 4.40
N SER A 38 -6.46 -5.05 3.67
CA SER A 38 -6.53 -3.61 3.48
C SER A 38 -7.98 -3.14 3.37
N GLU A 39 -8.22 -1.87 3.63
CA GLU A 39 -9.51 -1.28 3.38
C GLU A 39 -9.85 -1.34 1.89
N ILE A 40 -8.87 -1.01 1.05
CA ILE A 40 -8.92 -1.15 -0.41
C ILE A 40 -7.66 -1.84 -0.88
N LYS A 41 -7.81 -2.97 -1.56
CA LYS A 41 -6.72 -3.64 -2.27
C LYS A 41 -7.05 -3.73 -3.76
N VAL A 42 -6.15 -3.27 -4.59
CA VAL A 42 -6.26 -3.35 -6.05
C VAL A 42 -5.03 -4.02 -6.62
N THR A 43 -5.22 -4.86 -7.62
CA THR A 43 -4.16 -5.60 -8.29
C THR A 43 -4.34 -5.53 -9.79
N HIS A 44 -3.22 -5.49 -10.55
CA HIS A 44 -3.24 -5.52 -12.02
C HIS A 44 -4.18 -4.48 -12.63
N ILE A 45 -4.08 -3.23 -12.18
CA ILE A 45 -5.03 -2.18 -12.54
C ILE A 45 -4.36 -1.03 -13.29
N GLU A 46 -5.04 -0.47 -14.27
CA GLU A 46 -4.59 0.72 -15.01
C GLU A 46 -5.54 1.90 -14.80
N ASN A 47 -4.98 3.09 -14.63
CA ASN A 47 -5.73 4.32 -14.43
C ASN A 47 -6.71 4.24 -13.24
N PHE A 48 -6.23 3.71 -12.13
CA PHE A 48 -6.97 3.70 -10.87
C PHE A 48 -6.99 5.09 -10.24
N THR A 49 -8.13 5.53 -9.75
CA THR A 49 -8.26 6.77 -8.99
C THR A 49 -8.90 6.51 -7.65
N PHE A 50 -8.20 6.85 -6.58
CA PHE A 50 -8.69 6.86 -5.20
C PHE A 50 -8.64 8.29 -4.70
N ARG A 51 -9.80 8.97 -4.64
CA ARG A 51 -9.87 10.41 -4.41
C ARG A 51 -10.94 10.81 -3.41
N GLY A 52 -10.61 11.75 -2.51
CA GLY A 52 -11.59 12.36 -1.61
C GLY A 52 -12.17 11.37 -0.60
N ASN A 53 -11.50 10.25 -0.35
CA ASN A 53 -12.01 9.23 0.56
C ASN A 53 -11.50 9.47 1.99
N VAL A 54 -12.23 8.95 2.96
CA VAL A 54 -11.80 8.82 4.35
C VAL A 54 -11.58 7.35 4.65
N VAL A 55 -10.41 7.03 5.17
CA VAL A 55 -10.07 5.70 5.68
C VAL A 55 -9.78 5.82 7.16
N ASP A 56 -10.70 5.36 7.99
CA ASP A 56 -10.64 5.54 9.44
C ASP A 56 -10.69 4.21 10.19
N ASN A 57 -9.57 3.84 10.80
CA ASN A 57 -9.43 2.68 11.66
C ASN A 57 -9.29 3.05 13.15
N SER A 58 -9.80 4.20 13.55
CA SER A 58 -9.65 4.73 14.92
C SER A 58 -10.23 3.82 15.99
N LYS A 59 -11.24 3.03 15.67
CA LYS A 59 -11.87 2.10 16.60
C LYS A 59 -11.22 0.73 16.65
N ASN A 60 -10.31 0.44 15.73
CA ASN A 60 -9.56 -0.81 15.74
C ASN A 60 -8.28 -0.63 16.57
N PRO A 61 -8.23 -1.10 17.84
CA PRO A 61 -7.08 -0.89 18.72
C PRO A 61 -5.78 -1.50 18.18
N ALA A 62 -5.89 -2.35 17.20
CA ALA A 62 -4.76 -3.02 16.60
C ALA A 62 -4.02 -2.19 15.55
N SER A 63 -4.61 -1.13 15.07
CA SER A 63 -4.00 -0.23 14.08
C SER A 63 -2.87 0.64 14.65
N THR A 64 -2.74 0.70 15.98
CA THR A 64 -1.74 1.54 16.66
C THR A 64 -0.39 0.87 16.90
N GLY A 65 -0.19 -0.35 16.42
CA GLY A 65 1.04 -1.11 16.59
C GLY A 65 2.23 -0.55 15.81
N ASN A 66 3.42 -0.76 16.37
CA ASN A 66 4.69 -0.34 15.77
C ASN A 66 5.16 -1.23 14.61
N ASP A 67 4.44 -2.30 14.31
CA ASP A 67 4.86 -3.30 13.36
C ASP A 67 4.37 -2.96 11.95
N TYR A 68 5.29 -2.88 11.03
CA TYR A 68 5.04 -2.65 9.60
C TYR A 68 4.17 -3.74 8.97
N TYR A 69 4.41 -4.97 9.36
CA TYR A 69 3.58 -6.12 9.02
C TYR A 69 2.67 -6.42 10.20
N VAL A 70 1.54 -5.80 10.24
CA VAL A 70 0.74 -5.77 11.43
C VAL A 70 -0.02 -7.05 11.66
N ARG A 71 0.12 -7.54 12.83
CA ARG A 71 -0.66 -8.69 13.28
C ARG A 71 -2.15 -8.40 13.42
N ASN A 72 -2.56 -7.14 13.47
CA ASN A 72 -3.92 -6.76 13.82
C ASN A 72 -4.42 -5.45 13.19
N GLY A 73 -4.05 -5.11 11.98
CA GLY A 73 -4.52 -3.88 11.36
C GLY A 73 -4.71 -3.99 9.86
N THR A 74 -5.24 -2.97 9.26
CA THR A 74 -5.45 -2.89 7.82
C THR A 74 -4.58 -1.81 7.19
N ALA A 75 -4.03 -2.12 6.04
CA ALA A 75 -3.55 -1.06 5.16
C ALA A 75 -4.74 -0.22 4.67
N GLY A 76 -4.52 1.04 4.42
CA GLY A 76 -5.55 1.90 3.85
C GLY A 76 -5.82 1.54 2.40
N VAL A 77 -5.03 2.03 1.48
CA VAL A 77 -5.07 1.63 0.08
C VAL A 77 -3.79 0.91 -0.31
N TRP A 78 -3.93 -0.23 -0.95
CA TRP A 78 -2.82 -1.05 -1.40
C TRP A 78 -2.91 -1.31 -2.89
N CYS A 79 -1.95 -0.77 -3.64
CA CYS A 79 -1.65 -1.19 -5.00
C CYS A 79 -0.71 -2.38 -4.92
N ASP A 80 -1.22 -3.59 -5.18
CA ASP A 80 -0.48 -4.83 -5.05
C ASP A 80 -0.17 -5.41 -6.43
N GLU A 81 1.07 -5.50 -6.74
CA GLU A 81 1.68 -6.13 -7.91
C GLU A 81 0.94 -5.89 -9.25
N GLY A 82 0.51 -4.74 -9.51
CA GLY A 82 0.88 -3.54 -10.06
C GLY A 82 -0.30 -2.63 -10.31
N CYS A 83 -0.09 -1.39 -10.01
CA CYS A 83 -0.92 -0.30 -10.51
C CYS A 83 -0.14 0.48 -11.57
N ILE A 84 -0.78 0.79 -12.68
CA ILE A 84 -0.20 1.63 -13.72
C ILE A 84 -0.97 2.94 -13.77
N LYS A 85 -0.26 4.06 -13.61
CA LYS A 85 -0.83 5.42 -13.62
C LYS A 85 -1.95 5.61 -12.61
N ALA A 86 -1.78 5.03 -11.41
CA ALA A 86 -2.72 5.23 -10.32
C ALA A 86 -2.65 6.67 -9.78
N LYS A 87 -3.75 7.14 -9.22
CA LYS A 87 -3.86 8.44 -8.54
C LYS A 87 -4.49 8.23 -7.18
N ILE A 88 -3.74 8.48 -6.12
CA ILE A 88 -4.20 8.42 -4.73
C ILE A 88 -4.10 9.84 -4.18
N VAL A 89 -5.20 10.58 -4.25
CA VAL A 89 -5.16 12.02 -4.06
C VAL A 89 -6.29 12.56 -3.20
N ASN A 90 -6.00 13.58 -2.39
CA ASN A 90 -6.99 14.27 -1.56
C ASN A 90 -7.75 13.35 -0.59
N ASN A 91 -7.10 12.33 -0.04
CA ASN A 91 -7.71 11.40 0.92
C ASN A 91 -7.27 11.73 2.35
N PHE A 92 -8.05 11.25 3.30
CA PHE A 92 -7.71 11.30 4.71
C PHE A 92 -7.60 9.88 5.28
N PHE A 93 -6.43 9.56 5.84
CA PHE A 93 -6.13 8.27 6.45
C PHE A 93 -5.88 8.44 7.94
N ILE A 94 -6.56 7.67 8.76
CA ILE A 94 -6.47 7.73 10.22
C ILE A 94 -6.18 6.32 10.78
N ASN A 95 -5.11 6.20 11.58
CA ASN A 95 -4.79 5.00 12.34
C ASN A 95 -4.73 3.72 11.51
N THR A 96 -4.24 3.79 10.31
CA THR A 96 -3.99 2.61 9.46
C THR A 96 -2.63 2.00 9.78
N THR A 97 -2.41 0.76 9.42
CA THR A 97 -1.08 0.14 9.57
C THR A 97 -0.09 0.73 8.58
N THR A 98 -0.50 0.80 7.34
CA THR A 98 0.16 1.56 6.26
C THR A 98 -0.94 2.32 5.53
N ALA A 99 -0.87 3.64 5.50
CA ALA A 99 -1.96 4.40 4.88
C ALA A 99 -2.03 4.16 3.37
N ILE A 100 -0.89 4.26 2.69
CA ILE A 100 -0.78 4.05 1.25
C ILE A 100 0.39 3.09 1.00
N PHE A 101 0.10 1.97 0.34
CA PHE A 101 1.11 1.02 -0.09
C PHE A 101 1.08 0.88 -1.61
N ASP A 102 2.14 1.37 -2.25
CA ASP A 102 2.37 1.33 -3.70
C ASP A 102 3.45 0.29 -3.98
N GLU A 103 3.04 -0.87 -4.45
CA GLU A 103 3.91 -2.03 -4.63
C GLU A 103 3.94 -2.48 -6.09
N VAL A 104 5.13 -2.57 -6.65
CA VAL A 104 5.40 -3.02 -8.03
C VAL A 104 4.51 -2.28 -9.04
N SER A 105 4.49 -0.97 -8.95
CA SER A 105 3.64 -0.10 -9.75
C SER A 105 4.46 0.78 -10.68
N ASP A 106 3.79 1.46 -11.60
CA ASP A 106 4.43 2.44 -12.49
C ASP A 106 3.59 3.70 -12.64
N GLY A 107 4.23 4.85 -12.43
CA GLY A 107 3.64 6.16 -12.66
C GLY A 107 2.53 6.54 -11.67
N THR A 108 2.54 6.00 -10.45
CA THR A 108 1.59 6.34 -9.40
C THR A 108 1.78 7.77 -8.91
N ILE A 109 0.68 8.51 -8.77
CA ILE A 109 0.65 9.84 -8.16
C ILE A 109 0.01 9.72 -6.77
N ILE A 110 0.77 10.07 -5.74
CA ILE A 110 0.33 10.13 -4.34
C ILE A 110 0.43 11.57 -3.87
N ALA A 111 -0.69 12.28 -3.85
CA ALA A 111 -0.63 13.73 -3.62
C ALA A 111 -1.79 14.28 -2.79
N SER A 112 -1.49 15.32 -2.02
CA SER A 112 -2.49 16.09 -1.26
C SER A 112 -3.30 15.21 -0.27
N ASN A 113 -2.71 14.13 0.23
CA ASN A 113 -3.34 13.30 1.25
C ASN A 113 -2.96 13.81 2.65
N ILE A 114 -3.87 13.60 3.59
CA ILE A 114 -3.62 13.80 5.02
C ILE A 114 -3.56 12.42 5.66
N ILE A 115 -2.46 12.12 6.35
CA ILE A 115 -2.21 10.84 7.00
C ILE A 115 -1.90 11.10 8.47
N GLU A 116 -2.65 10.47 9.36
CA GLU A 116 -2.53 10.70 10.78
C GLU A 116 -2.53 9.41 11.59
N GLY A 117 -1.60 9.30 12.53
CA GLY A 117 -1.57 8.22 13.52
C GLY A 117 -1.28 6.82 12.97
N SER A 118 -0.82 6.71 11.75
CA SER A 118 -0.57 5.42 11.09
C SER A 118 0.77 4.80 11.51
N GLY A 119 0.91 3.50 11.36
CA GLY A 119 2.18 2.80 11.54
C GLY A 119 3.20 3.22 10.49
N ALA A 120 2.82 3.12 9.22
CA ALA A 120 3.51 3.73 8.09
C ALA A 120 2.58 4.67 7.34
N GLY A 121 3.12 5.78 6.85
CA GLY A 121 2.35 6.73 6.06
C GLY A 121 2.27 6.27 4.60
N ILE A 122 3.30 6.51 3.84
CA ILE A 122 3.40 6.12 2.45
C ILE A 122 4.55 5.12 2.30
N SER A 123 4.27 3.96 1.77
CA SER A 123 5.26 2.96 1.39
C SER A 123 5.29 2.82 -0.12
N VAL A 124 6.45 3.08 -0.72
CA VAL A 124 6.71 2.86 -2.14
C VAL A 124 7.73 1.73 -2.25
N SER A 125 7.30 0.60 -2.75
CA SER A 125 8.11 -0.61 -2.85
C SER A 125 8.20 -1.07 -4.29
N SER A 126 9.43 -1.19 -4.79
CA SER A 126 9.68 -1.72 -6.15
C SER A 126 8.79 -1.08 -7.22
N SER A 127 8.53 0.21 -7.09
CA SER A 127 7.66 0.95 -8.01
C SER A 127 8.46 1.99 -8.78
N SER A 128 8.12 2.17 -10.04
CA SER A 128 8.84 3.08 -10.93
C SER A 128 8.04 4.35 -11.20
N ASN A 129 8.74 5.46 -11.39
CA ASN A 129 8.17 6.75 -11.83
C ASN A 129 7.04 7.29 -10.93
N SER A 130 7.00 6.87 -9.66
CA SER A 130 6.01 7.35 -8.71
C SER A 130 6.31 8.79 -8.28
N LYS A 131 5.26 9.58 -8.03
CA LYS A 131 5.37 10.97 -7.57
C LYS A 131 4.64 11.13 -6.24
N VAL A 132 5.37 11.58 -5.21
CA VAL A 132 4.86 11.77 -3.85
C VAL A 132 4.99 13.24 -3.46
N TYR A 133 3.90 13.98 -3.45
CA TYR A 133 3.98 15.41 -3.19
C TYR A 133 2.76 16.03 -2.51
N ASN A 134 2.99 17.15 -1.82
CA ASN A 134 1.94 17.90 -1.12
C ASN A 134 1.15 17.09 -0.09
N ASN A 135 1.71 15.99 0.44
CA ASN A 135 1.05 15.23 1.49
C ASN A 135 1.38 15.82 2.86
N THR A 136 0.44 15.71 3.78
CA THR A 136 0.66 16.02 5.20
C THR A 136 0.62 14.71 5.99
N ILE A 137 1.74 14.37 6.64
CA ILE A 137 1.89 13.12 7.38
C ILE A 137 2.24 13.46 8.81
N SER A 138 1.39 13.11 9.76
CA SER A 138 1.59 13.43 11.16
C SER A 138 1.38 12.23 12.09
N ARG A 139 2.07 12.25 13.23
CA ARG A 139 1.97 11.21 14.26
C ARG A 139 2.14 9.78 13.74
N THR A 140 2.98 9.62 12.73
CA THR A 140 3.23 8.36 12.03
C THR A 140 4.62 7.85 12.39
N ASN A 141 4.76 6.57 12.70
CA ASN A 141 6.06 6.01 13.12
C ASN A 141 7.07 6.01 11.98
N ARG A 142 6.62 5.68 10.79
CA ARG A 142 7.43 5.64 9.55
C ARG A 142 6.72 6.47 8.48
N PRO A 143 6.95 7.77 8.43
CA PRO A 143 6.16 8.66 7.55
C PRO A 143 6.22 8.27 6.08
N ILE A 144 7.43 8.02 5.56
CA ILE A 144 7.65 7.56 4.19
C ILE A 144 8.66 6.43 4.24
N MET A 145 8.34 5.35 3.57
CA MET A 145 9.21 4.18 3.42
C MET A 145 9.44 3.92 1.94
N LEU A 146 10.70 3.71 1.62
CA LEU A 146 11.16 3.41 0.28
C LEU A 146 11.97 2.13 0.35
N ASN A 147 11.62 1.13 -0.42
CA ASN A 147 12.37 -0.09 -0.50
C ASN A 147 12.34 -0.70 -1.89
N GLU A 148 13.42 -1.30 -2.25
CA GLU A 148 13.52 -2.18 -3.39
C GLU A 148 13.37 -3.61 -2.89
N ASP A 149 12.48 -4.37 -3.52
CA ASP A 149 12.28 -5.76 -3.16
C ASP A 149 13.47 -6.60 -3.66
N ALA A 150 13.93 -7.51 -2.82
CA ALA A 150 15.00 -8.43 -3.19
C ALA A 150 14.59 -9.45 -4.27
N ARG A 151 13.35 -9.45 -4.69
CA ARG A 151 12.81 -10.29 -5.79
C ARG A 151 13.27 -9.81 -7.17
N THR A 152 14.49 -9.34 -7.32
CA THR A 152 15.05 -8.99 -8.63
C THR A 152 15.56 -10.23 -9.35
N ASN A 153 15.35 -10.31 -10.67
CA ASN A 153 15.92 -11.37 -11.51
C ASN A 153 15.58 -12.81 -11.11
N GLY A 154 14.33 -13.10 -10.87
CA GLY A 154 13.89 -14.48 -10.71
C GLY A 154 13.96 -15.00 -9.29
N CYS A 155 14.90 -15.80 -8.90
CA CYS A 155 14.87 -16.55 -7.65
C CYS A 155 15.60 -15.89 -6.46
N ASN A 156 15.68 -14.59 -6.37
CA ASN A 156 16.33 -13.94 -5.24
C ASN A 156 15.53 -14.09 -3.94
N GLU A 157 14.23 -14.14 -4.05
CA GLU A 157 13.36 -14.46 -2.93
C GLU A 157 12.57 -15.73 -3.22
N ARG A 158 12.56 -16.62 -2.23
CA ARG A 158 11.82 -17.88 -2.31
C ARG A 158 10.53 -17.76 -1.51
N ASP A 159 9.51 -18.46 -1.95
CA ASP A 159 8.29 -18.58 -1.19
C ASP A 159 8.58 -19.17 0.20
N ALA A 160 8.10 -18.53 1.25
CA ALA A 160 8.37 -18.95 2.64
C ALA A 160 7.74 -20.31 2.98
N HIS A 161 6.66 -20.70 2.28
CA HIS A 161 5.96 -21.97 2.48
C HIS A 161 6.45 -23.05 1.52
N ASN A 162 6.99 -22.65 0.39
CA ASN A 162 7.57 -23.55 -0.59
C ASN A 162 8.90 -22.98 -1.11
N PRO A 163 10.02 -23.26 -0.41
CA PRO A 163 11.33 -22.72 -0.78
C PRO A 163 11.82 -23.13 -2.17
N GLN A 164 11.15 -24.05 -2.83
CA GLN A 164 11.48 -24.45 -4.19
C GLN A 164 10.83 -23.52 -5.23
N ILE A 165 9.85 -22.74 -4.85
CA ILE A 165 9.19 -21.79 -5.73
C ILE A 165 9.92 -20.47 -5.72
N CYS A 166 10.37 -20.05 -6.89
CA CYS A 166 10.86 -18.68 -7.08
C CYS A 166 9.67 -17.74 -7.20
N LYS A 167 9.69 -16.65 -6.44
CA LYS A 167 8.76 -15.58 -6.67
C LYS A 167 9.17 -14.81 -7.93
N SER A 168 8.30 -14.77 -8.89
CA SER A 168 8.44 -14.00 -10.13
C SER A 168 7.28 -13.02 -10.23
N LEU A 169 7.45 -11.99 -11.06
CA LEU A 169 6.34 -11.11 -11.39
C LEU A 169 5.16 -11.93 -11.94
N GLU A 170 3.97 -11.54 -11.53
CA GLU A 170 2.75 -12.01 -12.17
C GLU A 170 2.83 -11.80 -13.69
N PRO A 171 2.33 -12.72 -14.50
CA PRO A 171 2.40 -12.61 -15.96
C PRO A 171 1.84 -11.29 -16.51
N TRP A 172 0.79 -10.77 -15.90
CA TRP A 172 0.24 -9.47 -16.28
C TRP A 172 1.24 -8.36 -16.03
N SER A 173 1.82 -8.29 -14.84
CA SER A 173 2.81 -7.28 -14.47
C SER A 173 4.04 -7.33 -15.37
N ALA A 174 4.53 -8.53 -15.67
CA ALA A 174 5.64 -8.73 -16.59
C ALA A 174 5.29 -8.24 -18.02
N SER A 175 4.07 -8.53 -18.50
CA SER A 175 3.61 -8.09 -19.83
C SER A 175 3.50 -6.57 -19.96
N LYS A 176 3.38 -5.87 -18.83
CA LYS A 176 3.31 -4.40 -18.75
C LYS A 176 4.68 -3.74 -18.52
N GLY A 177 5.73 -4.53 -18.45
CA GLY A 177 7.09 -4.02 -18.23
C GLY A 177 7.36 -3.56 -16.80
N LEU A 178 6.56 -3.97 -15.84
CA LEU A 178 6.82 -3.70 -14.43
C LEU A 178 8.08 -4.46 -13.97
N SER A 179 8.71 -3.99 -12.93
CA SER A 179 9.94 -4.60 -12.39
C SER A 179 9.94 -4.53 -10.87
N TRP A 180 10.87 -5.24 -10.25
CA TRP A 180 11.12 -5.19 -8.81
C TRP A 180 11.99 -3.99 -8.38
N ASN A 181 12.34 -3.10 -9.31
CA ASN A 181 13.22 -1.99 -9.05
C ASN A 181 12.43 -0.75 -8.62
N LEU A 182 13.02 0.03 -7.73
CA LEU A 182 12.54 1.35 -7.36
C LEU A 182 13.30 2.41 -8.15
N THR A 183 12.69 2.97 -9.18
CA THR A 183 13.36 3.94 -10.06
C THR A 183 12.47 5.15 -10.37
N GLY A 184 13.08 6.29 -10.68
CA GLY A 184 12.36 7.48 -11.16
C GLY A 184 11.40 8.09 -10.14
N LEU A 185 11.56 7.81 -8.84
CA LEU A 185 10.73 8.39 -7.78
C LEU A 185 11.03 9.89 -7.63
N GLU A 186 9.98 10.69 -7.61
CA GLU A 186 10.04 12.12 -7.30
C GLU A 186 9.29 12.43 -6.01
N MET A 187 9.93 13.15 -5.08
CA MET A 187 9.32 13.56 -3.81
C MET A 187 9.56 15.03 -3.54
N TYR A 188 8.48 15.79 -3.29
CA TYR A 188 8.60 17.22 -3.00
C TYR A 188 7.37 17.77 -2.25
N ASN A 189 7.58 18.88 -1.53
CA ASN A 189 6.53 19.64 -0.84
C ASN A 189 5.68 18.82 0.16
N ASN A 190 6.21 17.75 0.75
CA ASN A 190 5.50 17.03 1.78
C ASN A 190 5.76 17.65 3.15
N ILE A 191 4.74 17.73 3.98
CA ILE A 191 4.84 18.13 5.39
C ILE A 191 4.89 16.86 6.24
N ILE A 192 5.97 16.67 6.96
CA ILE A 192 6.19 15.48 7.77
C ILE A 192 6.42 15.87 9.20
N SER A 193 5.59 15.36 10.11
CA SER A 193 5.75 15.48 11.54
C SER A 193 5.78 14.08 12.16
N SER A 194 6.90 13.73 12.74
CA SER A 194 7.04 12.46 13.44
C SER A 194 6.19 12.45 14.72
N ARG A 195 5.93 11.25 15.24
CA ARG A 195 5.40 11.07 16.58
C ARG A 195 6.50 11.48 17.57
N ALA A 196 6.18 12.40 18.46
CA ALA A 196 7.02 12.72 19.62
C ALA A 196 6.99 11.58 20.62
#